data_1cb7205462cfe70ebe87f17657de9fa2
#
_entry.id   1cb7205462cfe70ebe87f17657de9fa2
#
_cell.length_a   1.000
_cell.length_b   1.000
_cell.length_c   1.000
_cell.angle_alpha   90.00
_cell.angle_beta   90.00
_cell.angle_gamma   90.00
#
_symmetry.space_group_name_H-M   'P 1'
#
loop_
_entity.id
_entity.type
_entity.pdbx_description
1 polymer ?
#
loop_
_entity_poly.entity_id
_entity_poly.type
_entity_poly.pdbx_seq_one_letter_code
_entity_poly.pdbx_strand_id
1 'polypeptide(L)'
;MVTVVVAALVVALGVPSFLRTLARHTINSQAEELQDAVRVGRNEAMKRSGPVVLCRTEENNPTHCAGSGGSWQTWVLFSDVARSGAFAAGDAVLRQRQDASKRTVVTGDAASIRFEATGIAHATTGNAVFVLGERGASDLAQQRQVCVNPRGEVAIVAGDAQCP
;
A
#
# COMPACT_ATOMS: atom_id res chain seq x y z
N MET A 1 11.90 -7.96 47.81
CA MET A 1 10.65 -7.24 47.51
C MET A 1 10.86 -6.01 46.62
N VAL A 2 11.82 -5.14 46.89
CA VAL A 2 12.11 -3.93 46.07
C VAL A 2 12.46 -4.27 44.61
N THR A 3 13.21 -5.33 44.36
CA THR A 3 13.60 -5.80 43.00
C THR A 3 12.43 -6.15 42.12
N VAL A 4 11.38 -6.76 42.68
CA VAL A 4 10.16 -7.16 41.93
C VAL A 4 9.34 -5.91 41.55
N VAL A 5 9.26 -4.93 42.44
CA VAL A 5 8.56 -3.67 42.18
C VAL A 5 9.26 -2.87 41.08
N VAL A 6 10.58 -2.78 41.11
CA VAL A 6 11.36 -2.10 40.06
C VAL A 6 11.22 -2.81 38.72
N ALA A 7 11.31 -4.14 38.70
CA ALA A 7 11.07 -4.92 37.47
C ALA A 7 9.68 -4.71 36.89
N ALA A 8 8.63 -4.69 37.73
CA ALA A 8 7.26 -4.43 37.30
C ALA A 8 7.08 -3.03 36.68
N LEU A 9 7.72 -2.00 37.26
CA LEU A 9 7.71 -0.63 36.73
C LEU A 9 8.41 -0.52 35.37
N VAL A 10 9.56 -1.19 35.21
CA VAL A 10 10.29 -1.21 33.93
C VAL A 10 9.47 -1.88 32.85
N VAL A 11 8.82 -3.00 33.14
CA VAL A 11 7.93 -3.69 32.19
C VAL A 11 6.71 -2.83 31.84
N ALA A 12 6.08 -2.20 32.83
CA ALA A 12 4.89 -1.38 32.61
C ALA A 12 5.15 -0.17 31.69
N LEU A 13 6.35 0.43 31.75
CA LEU A 13 6.74 1.56 30.91
C LEU A 13 7.36 1.14 29.57
N GLY A 14 8.03 0.00 29.53
CA GLY A 14 8.73 -0.50 28.33
C GLY A 14 7.81 -1.11 27.28
N VAL A 15 6.81 -1.86 27.68
CA VAL A 15 5.90 -2.59 26.77
C VAL A 15 5.14 -1.64 25.81
N PRO A 16 4.48 -0.56 26.28
CA PRO A 16 3.71 0.31 25.36
C PRO A 16 4.61 1.04 24.35
N SER A 17 5.83 1.41 24.75
CA SER A 17 6.81 2.04 23.85
C SER A 17 7.25 1.07 22.75
N PHE A 18 7.51 -0.18 23.09
CA PHE A 18 7.92 -1.22 22.16
C PHE A 18 6.83 -1.53 21.10
N LEU A 19 5.58 -1.62 21.53
CA LEU A 19 4.44 -1.90 20.63
C LEU A 19 4.24 -0.77 19.59
N ARG A 20 4.41 0.49 19.99
CA ARG A 20 4.36 1.65 19.06
C ARG A 20 5.49 1.59 18.03
N THR A 21 6.70 1.20 18.45
CA THR A 21 7.84 1.04 17.53
C THR A 21 7.57 -0.04 16.50
N LEU A 22 7.02 -1.18 16.91
CA LEU A 22 6.64 -2.26 15.99
C LEU A 22 5.56 -1.82 14.99
N ALA A 23 4.55 -1.07 15.44
CA ALA A 23 3.51 -0.56 14.55
C ALA A 23 4.10 0.39 13.48
N ARG A 24 5.00 1.30 13.86
CA ARG A 24 5.70 2.19 12.93
C ARG A 24 6.53 1.43 11.89
N HIS A 25 7.28 0.40 12.33
CA HIS A 25 8.03 -0.45 11.41
C HIS A 25 7.11 -1.15 10.41
N THR A 26 5.98 -1.68 10.86
CA THR A 26 5.00 -2.32 9.97
C THR A 26 4.42 -1.33 8.96
N ILE A 27 4.06 -0.11 9.38
CA ILE A 27 3.53 0.94 8.50
C ILE A 27 4.57 1.33 7.44
N ASN A 28 5.82 1.57 7.84
CA ASN A 28 6.89 1.90 6.92
C ASN A 28 7.15 0.77 5.91
N SER A 29 7.24 -0.48 6.38
CA SER A 29 7.44 -1.65 5.51
C SER A 29 6.30 -1.81 4.49
N GLN A 30 5.05 -1.57 4.88
CA GLN A 30 3.91 -1.61 3.96
C GLN A 30 3.93 -0.46 2.95
N ALA A 31 4.36 0.73 3.36
CA ALA A 31 4.51 1.86 2.45
C ALA A 31 5.61 1.60 1.41
N GLU A 32 6.75 1.05 1.84
CA GLU A 32 7.85 0.66 0.95
C GLU A 32 7.42 -0.46 -0.01
N GLU A 33 6.68 -1.46 0.47
CA GLU A 33 6.15 -2.54 -0.37
C GLU A 33 5.22 -2.02 -1.46
N LEU A 34 4.31 -1.08 -1.12
CA LEU A 34 3.41 -0.46 -2.10
C LEU A 34 4.18 0.44 -3.07
N GLN A 35 5.15 1.22 -2.59
CA GLN A 35 6.05 2.01 -3.42
C GLN A 35 6.79 1.13 -4.44
N ASP A 36 7.31 -0.01 -3.98
CA ASP A 36 8.03 -0.95 -4.82
C ASP A 36 7.10 -1.61 -5.86
N ALA A 37 5.87 -1.94 -5.48
CA ALA A 37 4.85 -2.43 -6.42
C ALA A 37 4.56 -1.43 -7.53
N VAL A 38 4.44 -0.13 -7.22
CA VAL A 38 4.27 0.96 -8.20
C VAL A 38 5.46 1.05 -9.13
N ARG A 39 6.68 1.04 -8.60
CA ARG A 39 7.92 1.08 -9.42
C ARG A 39 8.04 -0.13 -10.34
N VAL A 40 7.76 -1.32 -9.83
CA VAL A 40 7.74 -2.54 -10.63
C VAL A 40 6.68 -2.46 -11.72
N GLY A 41 5.47 -2.02 -11.39
CA GLY A 41 4.38 -1.87 -12.36
C GLY A 41 4.74 -0.96 -13.51
N ARG A 42 5.29 0.23 -13.21
CA ARG A 42 5.78 1.17 -14.21
C ARG A 42 6.88 0.57 -15.10
N ASN A 43 7.89 -0.04 -14.47
CA ASN A 43 9.02 -0.61 -15.19
C ASN A 43 8.62 -1.79 -16.08
N GLU A 44 7.73 -2.67 -15.60
CA GLU A 44 7.21 -3.80 -16.37
C GLU A 44 6.32 -3.35 -17.53
N ALA A 45 5.52 -2.28 -17.35
CA ALA A 45 4.74 -1.70 -18.44
C ALA A 45 5.63 -1.20 -19.58
N MET A 46 6.69 -0.45 -19.25
CA MET A 46 7.67 0.03 -20.23
C MET A 46 8.43 -1.13 -20.90
N LYS A 47 8.90 -2.10 -20.10
CA LYS A 47 9.66 -3.26 -20.59
C LYS A 47 8.86 -4.15 -21.53
N ARG A 48 7.58 -4.37 -21.22
CA ARG A 48 6.67 -5.21 -22.01
C ARG A 48 6.02 -4.46 -23.16
N SER A 49 6.19 -3.13 -23.25
CA SER A 49 5.47 -2.26 -24.18
C SER A 49 3.95 -2.46 -24.13
N GLY A 50 3.43 -2.74 -22.94
CA GLY A 50 2.02 -3.04 -22.70
C GLY A 50 1.56 -2.61 -21.32
N PRO A 51 0.23 -2.50 -21.09
CA PRO A 51 -0.29 -2.02 -19.83
C PRO A 51 -0.08 -3.03 -18.69
N VAL A 52 0.19 -2.48 -17.50
CA VAL A 52 0.27 -3.20 -16.23
C VAL A 52 -0.69 -2.53 -15.26
N VAL A 53 -1.45 -3.32 -14.52
CA VAL A 53 -2.45 -2.81 -13.57
C VAL A 53 -2.08 -3.24 -12.17
N LEU A 54 -2.08 -2.28 -11.26
CA LEU A 54 -2.06 -2.49 -9.81
C LEU A 54 -3.46 -2.17 -9.30
N CYS A 55 -4.16 -3.15 -8.76
CA CYS A 55 -5.49 -2.95 -8.20
C CYS A 55 -5.63 -3.54 -6.79
N ARG A 56 -6.49 -2.91 -5.99
CA ARG A 56 -6.92 -3.51 -4.74
C ARG A 56 -7.79 -4.72 -5.00
N THR A 57 -7.69 -5.71 -4.14
CA THR A 57 -8.50 -6.93 -4.22
C THR A 57 -9.39 -7.06 -3.00
N GLU A 58 -10.35 -7.96 -3.07
CA GLU A 58 -11.11 -8.39 -1.91
C GLU A 58 -10.39 -9.56 -1.22
N GLU A 59 -10.50 -9.64 0.10
CA GLU A 59 -9.78 -10.62 0.92
C GLU A 59 -10.08 -12.07 0.48
N ASN A 60 -11.28 -12.32 -0.02
CA ASN A 60 -11.73 -13.64 -0.47
C ASN A 60 -11.51 -13.89 -1.99
N ASN A 61 -11.05 -12.89 -2.74
CA ASN A 61 -10.82 -13.01 -4.17
C ASN A 61 -9.55 -12.24 -4.59
N PRO A 62 -8.38 -12.88 -4.46
CA PRO A 62 -7.07 -12.20 -4.60
C PRO A 62 -6.72 -11.76 -6.01
N THR A 63 -7.50 -12.14 -7.02
CA THR A 63 -7.30 -11.74 -8.42
C THR A 63 -8.40 -10.84 -8.95
N HIS A 64 -9.46 -10.60 -8.19
CA HIS A 64 -10.56 -9.73 -8.61
C HIS A 64 -10.31 -8.29 -8.15
N CYS A 65 -10.17 -7.38 -9.11
CA CYS A 65 -10.06 -5.95 -8.83
C CYS A 65 -11.37 -5.39 -8.30
N ALA A 66 -11.32 -4.72 -7.16
CA ALA A 66 -12.48 -4.05 -6.61
C ALA A 66 -12.83 -2.79 -7.43
N GLY A 67 -14.11 -2.46 -7.55
CA GLY A 67 -14.60 -1.39 -8.43
C GLY A 67 -14.46 0.04 -7.89
N SER A 68 -14.05 0.24 -6.62
CA SER A 68 -13.95 1.55 -5.97
C SER A 68 -12.74 1.65 -5.07
N GLY A 69 -12.34 2.86 -4.70
CA GLY A 69 -11.36 3.09 -3.63
C GLY A 69 -11.78 2.48 -2.30
N GLY A 70 -10.88 2.37 -1.35
CA GLY A 70 -11.14 1.79 -0.05
C GLY A 70 -9.94 1.09 0.57
N SER A 71 -10.16 -0.10 1.16
CA SER A 71 -9.09 -0.86 1.82
C SER A 71 -8.11 -1.45 0.80
N TRP A 72 -6.82 -1.10 0.95
CA TRP A 72 -5.70 -1.60 0.16
C TRP A 72 -4.82 -2.59 0.93
N GLN A 73 -5.42 -3.29 1.86
CA GLN A 73 -4.74 -4.35 2.63
C GLN A 73 -4.29 -5.50 1.73
N THR A 74 -5.09 -5.81 0.72
CA THR A 74 -4.82 -6.81 -0.30
C THR A 74 -4.84 -6.16 -1.68
N TRP A 75 -3.88 -6.54 -2.52
CA TRP A 75 -3.74 -6.01 -3.88
C TRP A 75 -3.01 -6.99 -4.79
N VAL A 76 -3.18 -6.79 -6.08
CA VAL A 76 -2.48 -7.54 -7.13
C VAL A 76 -1.94 -6.58 -8.19
N LEU A 77 -0.72 -6.88 -8.66
CA LEU A 77 -0.07 -6.25 -9.80
C LEU A 77 0.02 -7.30 -10.92
N PHE A 78 -0.52 -7.02 -12.08
CA PHE A 78 -0.57 -7.96 -13.20
C PHE A 78 -0.36 -7.27 -14.55
N SER A 79 0.10 -8.04 -15.56
CA SER A 79 0.12 -7.60 -16.95
C SER A 79 -1.29 -7.68 -17.52
N ASP A 80 -1.81 -6.59 -18.05
CA ASP A 80 -3.17 -6.51 -18.64
C ASP A 80 -3.08 -6.70 -20.17
N VAL A 81 -2.95 -7.94 -20.60
CA VAL A 81 -2.78 -8.29 -22.03
C VAL A 81 -4.02 -7.90 -22.85
N ALA A 82 -5.19 -8.11 -22.29
CA ALA A 82 -6.46 -7.78 -22.94
C ALA A 82 -6.80 -6.29 -22.90
N ARG A 83 -6.06 -5.48 -22.16
CA ARG A 83 -6.32 -4.05 -21.91
C ARG A 83 -7.69 -3.78 -21.30
N SER A 84 -8.19 -4.72 -20.52
CA SER A 84 -9.53 -4.67 -19.90
C SER A 84 -9.54 -3.88 -18.58
N GLY A 85 -8.38 -3.69 -17.95
CA GLY A 85 -8.25 -3.15 -16.61
C GLY A 85 -8.63 -4.12 -15.47
N ALA A 86 -9.06 -5.33 -15.84
CA ALA A 86 -9.42 -6.40 -14.92
C ALA A 86 -8.56 -7.64 -15.18
N PHE A 87 -8.22 -8.37 -14.14
CA PHE A 87 -7.45 -9.60 -14.28
C PHE A 87 -8.25 -10.66 -15.06
N ALA A 88 -7.65 -11.20 -16.11
CA ALA A 88 -8.28 -12.14 -17.04
C ALA A 88 -7.36 -13.29 -17.42
N ALA A 89 -7.91 -14.28 -18.12
CA ALA A 89 -7.11 -15.38 -18.63
C ALA A 89 -6.04 -14.87 -19.63
N GLY A 90 -4.80 -15.26 -19.44
CA GLY A 90 -3.65 -14.81 -20.22
C GLY A 90 -2.82 -13.72 -19.52
N ASP A 91 -3.35 -13.08 -18.47
CA ASP A 91 -2.59 -12.13 -17.67
C ASP A 91 -1.64 -12.84 -16.72
N ALA A 92 -0.50 -12.23 -16.49
CA ALA A 92 0.49 -12.75 -15.55
C ALA A 92 0.51 -11.90 -14.28
N VAL A 93 0.35 -12.55 -13.13
CA VAL A 93 0.58 -11.90 -11.82
C VAL A 93 2.07 -11.63 -11.68
N LEU A 94 2.42 -10.37 -11.46
CA LEU A 94 3.80 -9.91 -11.27
C LEU A 94 4.14 -9.82 -9.78
N ARG A 95 3.21 -9.30 -8.99
CA ARG A 95 3.28 -9.22 -7.53
C ARG A 95 1.87 -9.26 -6.93
N GLN A 96 1.77 -9.69 -5.71
CA GLN A 96 0.50 -9.65 -4.96
C GLN A 96 0.77 -9.58 -3.46
N ARG A 97 -0.18 -8.99 -2.75
CA ARG A 97 -0.29 -9.05 -1.30
C ARG A 97 -1.65 -9.61 -0.93
N GLN A 98 -1.65 -10.70 -0.17
CA GLN A 98 -2.89 -11.38 0.27
C GLN A 98 -3.11 -11.26 1.78
N ASP A 99 -2.07 -10.96 2.54
CA ASP A 99 -2.14 -10.90 4.00
C ASP A 99 -2.58 -9.52 4.48
N ALA A 100 -3.81 -9.43 4.95
CA ALA A 100 -4.31 -8.24 5.63
C ALA A 100 -3.74 -8.14 7.05
N SER A 101 -3.02 -7.07 7.34
CA SER A 101 -2.56 -6.80 8.71
C SER A 101 -3.74 -6.52 9.64
N LYS A 102 -3.74 -7.14 10.82
CA LYS A 102 -4.75 -6.87 11.85
C LYS A 102 -4.50 -5.56 12.61
N ARG A 103 -3.26 -5.05 12.59
CA ARG A 103 -2.84 -3.86 13.34
C ARG A 103 -2.83 -2.60 12.53
N THR A 104 -2.54 -2.69 11.23
CA THR A 104 -2.45 -1.56 10.33
C THR A 104 -3.63 -1.50 9.38
N VAL A 105 -3.90 -0.31 8.86
CA VAL A 105 -4.90 -0.07 7.83
C VAL A 105 -4.21 0.65 6.69
N VAL A 106 -4.49 0.20 5.47
CA VAL A 106 -4.11 0.89 4.24
C VAL A 106 -5.38 1.24 3.50
N THR A 107 -5.59 2.52 3.24
CA THR A 107 -6.74 3.01 2.46
C THR A 107 -6.24 3.79 1.26
N GLY A 108 -6.93 3.69 0.14
CA GLY A 108 -6.62 4.43 -1.08
C GLY A 108 -7.87 5.04 -1.68
N ASP A 109 -7.70 6.18 -2.33
CA ASP A 109 -8.76 6.91 -3.03
C ASP A 109 -9.10 6.28 -4.40
N ALA A 110 -8.13 5.62 -5.03
CA ALA A 110 -8.30 4.90 -6.29
C ALA A 110 -8.57 3.40 -6.06
N ALA A 111 -9.31 2.77 -6.95
CA ALA A 111 -9.51 1.31 -6.98
C ALA A 111 -8.31 0.60 -7.64
N SER A 112 -7.72 1.25 -8.64
CA SER A 112 -6.59 0.73 -9.41
C SER A 112 -5.73 1.85 -9.97
N ILE A 113 -4.50 1.50 -10.31
CA ILE A 113 -3.57 2.31 -11.08
C ILE A 113 -3.16 1.50 -12.31
N ARG A 114 -3.34 2.06 -13.49
CA ARG A 114 -2.90 1.47 -14.75
C ARG A 114 -1.66 2.19 -15.25
N PHE A 115 -0.60 1.46 -15.49
CA PHE A 115 0.65 1.95 -16.07
C PHE A 115 0.66 1.63 -17.56
N GLU A 116 0.88 2.65 -18.38
CA GLU A 116 1.03 2.50 -19.84
C GLU A 116 2.49 2.20 -20.22
N ALA A 117 2.69 1.76 -21.45
CA ALA A 117 4.01 1.48 -22.01
C ALA A 117 4.97 2.69 -21.98
N THR A 118 4.45 3.91 -21.89
CA THR A 118 5.20 5.16 -21.74
C THR A 118 5.64 5.44 -20.31
N GLY A 119 5.19 4.63 -19.34
CA GLY A 119 5.40 4.85 -17.91
C GLY A 119 4.43 5.83 -17.26
N ILE A 120 3.43 6.31 -18.01
CA ILE A 120 2.33 7.14 -17.48
C ILE A 120 1.42 6.27 -16.62
N ALA A 121 1.00 6.81 -15.48
CA ALA A 121 0.07 6.18 -14.57
C ALA A 121 -1.32 6.83 -14.67
N HIS A 122 -2.34 6.03 -14.82
CA HIS A 122 -3.73 6.46 -14.80
C HIS A 122 -4.42 5.90 -13.55
N ALA A 123 -4.82 6.78 -12.66
CA ALA A 123 -5.72 6.50 -11.54
C ALA A 123 -7.03 7.26 -11.73
N THR A 124 -8.09 6.82 -11.10
CA THR A 124 -9.43 7.41 -11.24
C THR A 124 -9.49 8.88 -10.80
N THR A 125 -8.59 9.29 -9.91
CA THR A 125 -8.56 10.61 -9.26
C THR A 125 -7.42 11.52 -9.75
N GLY A 126 -6.67 11.11 -10.78
CA GLY A 126 -5.47 11.82 -11.23
C GLY A 126 -4.23 11.37 -10.44
N ASN A 127 -3.99 11.93 -9.25
CA ASN A 127 -3.02 11.39 -8.30
C ASN A 127 -3.69 10.27 -7.49
N ALA A 128 -3.02 9.12 -7.30
CA ALA A 128 -3.47 8.13 -6.35
C ALA A 128 -2.78 8.36 -4.99
N VAL A 129 -3.57 8.43 -3.94
CA VAL A 129 -3.09 8.64 -2.57
C VAL A 129 -3.50 7.45 -1.70
N PHE A 130 -2.50 6.85 -1.06
CA PHE A 130 -2.69 5.76 -0.13
C PHE A 130 -2.27 6.21 1.27
N VAL A 131 -3.16 6.06 2.23
CA VAL A 131 -2.91 6.39 3.64
C VAL A 131 -2.72 5.11 4.43
N LEU A 132 -1.59 5.03 5.12
CA LEU A 132 -1.21 3.90 5.95
C LEU A 132 -1.11 4.36 7.40
N GLY A 133 -1.80 3.65 8.29
CA GLY A 133 -1.83 4.00 9.71
C GLY A 133 -2.09 2.80 10.60
N GLU A 134 -1.99 2.99 11.90
CA GLU A 134 -2.40 2.00 12.89
C GLU A 134 -3.93 1.98 13.00
N ARG A 135 -4.51 0.80 13.12
CA ARG A 135 -5.96 0.64 13.26
C ARG A 135 -6.46 1.30 14.55
N GLY A 136 -7.38 2.26 14.40
CA GLY A 136 -7.96 3.00 15.51
C GLY A 136 -7.12 4.18 16.01
N ALA A 137 -5.96 4.46 15.41
CA ALA A 137 -5.18 5.66 15.69
C ALA A 137 -5.61 6.80 14.76
N SER A 138 -5.85 7.98 15.35
CA SER A 138 -6.19 9.22 14.62
C SER A 138 -4.99 10.16 14.45
N ASP A 139 -3.83 9.81 14.98
CA ASP A 139 -2.63 10.65 14.95
C ASP A 139 -1.99 10.62 13.55
N LEU A 140 -2.17 11.69 12.79
CA LEU A 140 -1.64 11.87 11.44
C LEU A 140 -0.10 11.81 11.41
N ALA A 141 0.59 12.25 12.47
CA ALA A 141 2.04 12.21 12.54
C ALA A 141 2.62 10.77 12.52
N GLN A 142 1.81 9.78 12.88
CA GLN A 142 2.17 8.37 12.86
C GLN A 142 1.76 7.66 11.56
N GLN A 143 1.03 8.33 10.70
CA GLN A 143 0.62 7.82 9.40
C GLN A 143 1.71 8.05 8.34
N ARG A 144 1.61 7.32 7.24
CA ARG A 144 2.38 7.54 6.03
C ARG A 144 1.42 7.65 4.86
N GLN A 145 1.80 8.47 3.89
CA GLN A 145 1.11 8.51 2.61
C GLN A 145 2.04 8.06 1.50
N VAL A 146 1.52 7.23 0.62
CA VAL A 146 2.17 6.87 -0.65
C VAL A 146 1.41 7.61 -1.74
N CYS A 147 2.09 8.54 -2.39
CA CYS A 147 1.55 9.38 -3.44
C CYS A 147 2.06 8.91 -4.79
N VAL A 148 1.17 8.69 -5.73
CA VAL A 148 1.52 8.33 -7.12
C VAL A 148 0.95 9.37 -8.04
N ASN A 149 1.81 10.06 -8.79
CA ASN A 149 1.38 11.08 -9.74
C ASN A 149 1.14 10.48 -11.15
N PRO A 150 0.50 11.23 -12.08
CA PRO A 150 0.23 10.74 -13.44
C PRO A 150 1.47 10.39 -14.25
N ARG A 151 2.66 10.89 -13.86
CA ARG A 151 3.94 10.50 -14.48
C ARG A 151 4.45 9.13 -14.02
N GLY A 152 3.70 8.47 -13.11
CA GLY A 152 4.09 7.19 -12.52
C GLY A 152 5.24 7.31 -11.51
N GLU A 153 5.49 8.52 -11.00
CA GLU A 153 6.44 8.74 -9.90
C GLU A 153 5.74 8.49 -8.58
N VAL A 154 6.46 7.90 -7.65
CA VAL A 154 5.93 7.53 -6.33
C VAL A 154 6.79 8.13 -5.23
N ALA A 155 6.14 8.75 -4.24
CA ALA A 155 6.77 9.31 -3.05
C ALA A 155 6.09 8.79 -1.78
N ILE A 156 6.87 8.59 -0.73
CA ILE A 156 6.37 8.33 0.63
C ILE A 156 6.55 9.61 1.42
N VAL A 157 5.46 10.11 1.99
CA VAL A 157 5.45 11.33 2.81
C VAL A 157 4.83 11.08 4.17
N ALA A 158 4.98 12.01 5.12
CA ALA A 158 4.29 11.96 6.39
C ALA A 158 2.76 12.12 6.20
N GLY A 159 1.96 11.59 7.12
CA GLY A 159 0.50 11.57 6.96
C GLY A 159 -0.19 12.94 6.95
N ASP A 160 0.51 13.99 7.41
CA ASP A 160 0.06 15.39 7.39
C ASP A 160 0.64 16.20 6.22
N ALA A 161 1.54 15.62 5.42
CA ALA A 161 2.16 16.28 4.29
C ALA A 161 1.28 16.20 3.02
N GLN A 162 1.39 17.22 2.17
CA GLN A 162 0.75 17.18 0.86
C GLN A 162 1.55 16.30 -0.13
N CYS A 163 0.84 15.60 -0.99
CA CYS A 163 1.44 14.87 -2.10
C CYS A 163 2.08 15.85 -3.11
N PRO A 164 3.31 15.58 -3.56
CA PRO A 164 4.02 16.42 -4.53
C PRO A 164 3.47 16.32 -5.95
#